data_b0eae32cdf0799235315547a0ffc5c9c
#
_entry.id   b0eae32cdf0799235315547a0ffc5c9c
#
_cell.length_a   1.000
_cell.length_b   1.000
_cell.length_c   1.000
_cell.angle_alpha   90.00
_cell.angle_beta   90.00
_cell.angle_gamma   90.00
#
_symmetry.space_group_name_H-M   'P 1'
#
loop_
_entity.id
_entity.type
_entity.pdbx_description
1 polymer ?
#
loop_
_entity_poly.entity_id
_entity_poly.type
_entity_poly.pdbx_seq_one_letter_code
_entity_poly.pdbx_strand_id
1 'polypeptide(L)'
;MAARPPVQTPPPEQEMLTVSWLSKRPEVLDRLLRGGENPRVALNYGAMFRECCRHEALVAQLLSPPHCRQTYVLFGFIESPFFDVASDAFASLRELLTKHRAVAARFLEAQYDDFFAQYHLLLRSENYVTKRQSLKLCSP
;
A
#
# COMPACT_ATOMS: atom_id res chain seq x y z
N MET A 1 13.02 -11.20 31.32
CA MET A 1 12.63 -10.85 29.95
C MET A 1 13.19 -9.48 29.64
N ALA A 2 14.07 -9.39 28.66
CA ALA A 2 14.57 -8.10 28.21
C ALA A 2 13.46 -7.40 27.42
N ALA A 3 13.08 -6.21 27.86
CA ALA A 3 12.18 -5.36 27.12
C ALA A 3 12.84 -4.99 25.76
N ARG A 4 12.08 -5.02 24.67
CA ARG A 4 12.58 -4.49 23.41
C ARG A 4 13.00 -3.03 23.62
N PRO A 5 14.19 -2.62 23.13
CA PRO A 5 14.53 -1.20 23.16
C PRO A 5 13.47 -0.41 22.40
N PRO A 6 13.14 0.80 22.85
CA PRO A 6 12.20 1.63 22.11
C PRO A 6 12.71 1.82 20.69
N VAL A 7 11.81 1.67 19.71
CA VAL A 7 12.12 1.98 18.32
C VAL A 7 12.50 3.46 18.28
N GLN A 8 13.78 3.73 18.07
CA GLN A 8 14.25 5.09 17.93
C GLN A 8 13.76 5.63 16.59
N THR A 9 12.89 6.63 16.67
CA THR A 9 12.52 7.39 15.46
C THR A 9 13.78 8.08 14.95
N PRO A 10 14.14 7.92 13.68
CA PRO A 10 15.30 8.60 13.14
C PRO A 10 15.11 10.13 13.22
N PRO A 11 16.21 10.90 13.35
CA PRO A 11 16.11 12.35 13.33
C PRO A 11 15.45 12.84 12.03
N PRO A 12 14.71 13.97 12.06
CA PRO A 12 14.00 14.48 10.88
C PRO A 12 14.88 14.65 9.65
N GLU A 13 16.15 14.99 9.83
CA GLU A 13 17.12 15.11 8.73
C GLU A 13 17.38 13.78 8.01
N GLN A 14 17.48 12.69 8.78
CA GLN A 14 17.65 11.35 8.21
C GLN A 14 16.39 10.88 7.48
N GLU A 15 15.21 11.20 8.00
CA GLU A 15 13.96 10.92 7.30
C GLU A 15 13.90 11.65 5.95
N MET A 16 14.26 12.93 5.93
CA MET A 16 14.29 13.72 4.69
C MET A 16 15.26 13.15 3.66
N LEU A 17 16.45 12.72 4.09
CA LEU A 17 17.43 12.10 3.22
C LEU A 17 16.92 10.76 2.67
N THR A 18 16.28 9.96 3.51
CA THR A 18 15.71 8.66 3.11
C THR A 18 14.59 8.86 2.08
N VAL A 19 13.69 9.81 2.33
CA VAL A 19 12.61 10.14 1.40
C VAL A 19 13.17 10.62 0.06
N SER A 20 14.17 11.52 0.10
CA SER A 20 14.83 12.01 -1.11
C SER A 20 15.49 10.89 -1.89
N TRP A 21 16.17 9.96 -1.20
CA TRP A 21 16.80 8.81 -1.82
C TRP A 21 15.79 7.90 -2.49
N LEU A 22 14.70 7.57 -1.79
CA LEU A 22 13.63 6.71 -2.30
C LEU A 22 12.89 7.35 -3.47
N SER A 23 12.67 8.66 -3.45
CA SER A 23 11.98 9.37 -4.53
C SER A 23 12.72 9.30 -5.85
N LYS A 24 14.05 9.13 -5.80
CA LYS A 24 14.89 8.97 -6.99
C LYS A 24 15.02 7.53 -7.46
N ARG A 25 14.46 6.58 -6.71
CA ARG A 25 14.56 5.13 -6.97
C ARG A 25 13.19 4.47 -6.89
N PRO A 26 12.32 4.75 -7.87
CA PRO A 26 10.96 4.17 -7.87
C PRO A 26 10.97 2.64 -7.92
N GLU A 27 12.04 2.03 -8.42
CA GLU A 27 12.20 0.58 -8.46
C GLU A 27 12.25 -0.06 -7.07
N VAL A 28 12.72 0.66 -6.05
CA VAL A 28 12.74 0.16 -4.67
C VAL A 28 11.33 0.09 -4.13
N LEU A 29 10.54 1.14 -4.33
CA LEU A 29 9.13 1.15 -3.92
C LEU A 29 8.31 0.08 -4.63
N ASP A 30 8.56 -0.11 -5.93
CA ASP A 30 7.91 -1.17 -6.69
C ASP A 30 8.25 -2.56 -6.16
N ARG A 31 9.49 -2.79 -5.81
CA ARG A 31 9.93 -4.06 -5.21
C ARG A 31 9.24 -4.33 -3.87
N LEU A 32 9.11 -3.32 -3.02
CA LEU A 32 8.40 -3.45 -1.75
C LEU A 32 6.92 -3.75 -1.97
N LEU A 33 6.32 -3.09 -2.94
CA LEU A 33 4.92 -3.28 -3.31
C LEU A 33 4.64 -4.72 -3.77
N ARG A 34 5.59 -5.34 -4.47
CA ARG A 34 5.49 -6.70 -5.01
C ARG A 34 5.87 -7.79 -4.02
N GLY A 35 6.09 -7.44 -2.76
CA GLY A 35 6.46 -8.42 -1.73
C GLY A 35 5.50 -9.59 -1.59
N GLY A 36 4.22 -9.41 -1.94
CA GLY A 36 3.21 -10.45 -1.91
C GLY A 36 3.45 -11.61 -2.88
N GLU A 37 4.36 -11.46 -3.84
CA GLU A 37 4.74 -12.54 -4.75
C GLU A 37 5.44 -13.70 -4.03
N ASN A 38 6.08 -13.42 -2.89
CA ASN A 38 6.74 -14.42 -2.07
C ASN A 38 6.16 -14.41 -0.65
N PRO A 39 5.35 -15.41 -0.27
CA PRO A 39 4.71 -15.45 1.05
C PRO A 39 5.68 -15.39 2.23
N ARG A 40 6.93 -15.84 2.05
CA ARG A 40 7.94 -15.83 3.12
C ARG A 40 8.36 -14.42 3.55
N VAL A 41 8.32 -13.47 2.64
CA VAL A 41 8.77 -12.10 2.88
C VAL A 41 7.64 -11.07 2.77
N ALA A 42 6.44 -11.51 2.39
CA ALA A 42 5.32 -10.63 2.11
C ALA A 42 5.01 -9.67 3.26
N LEU A 43 4.95 -10.17 4.50
CA LEU A 43 4.62 -9.36 5.67
C LEU A 43 5.72 -8.33 5.98
N ASN A 44 6.98 -8.71 5.83
CA ASN A 44 8.10 -7.80 6.04
C ASN A 44 8.13 -6.70 4.99
N TYR A 45 7.95 -7.05 3.73
CA TYR A 45 7.92 -6.08 2.63
C TYR A 45 6.71 -5.15 2.75
N GLY A 46 5.56 -5.69 3.14
CA GLY A 46 4.36 -4.90 3.37
C GLY A 46 4.54 -3.88 4.49
N ALA A 47 5.17 -4.29 5.59
CA ALA A 47 5.47 -3.40 6.70
C ALA A 47 6.40 -2.26 6.27
N MET A 48 7.46 -2.57 5.52
CA MET A 48 8.36 -1.55 4.97
C MET A 48 7.65 -0.63 3.99
N PHE A 49 6.80 -1.18 3.15
CA PHE A 49 6.00 -0.40 2.20
C PHE A 49 5.09 0.60 2.94
N ARG A 50 4.38 0.15 3.98
CA ARG A 50 3.51 1.03 4.77
C ARG A 50 4.27 2.10 5.52
N GLU A 51 5.51 1.81 5.97
CA GLU A 51 6.38 2.85 6.53
C GLU A 51 6.69 3.94 5.49
N CYS A 52 6.96 3.56 4.26
CA CYS A 52 7.14 4.52 3.16
C CYS A 52 5.88 5.35 2.91
N CYS A 53 4.70 4.75 3.08
CA CYS A 53 3.42 5.44 2.87
C CYS A 53 3.14 6.54 3.90
N ARG A 54 3.89 6.62 4.99
CA ARG A 54 3.80 7.74 5.93
C ARG A 54 4.20 9.07 5.30
N HIS A 55 4.99 9.03 4.25
CA HIS A 55 5.54 10.23 3.59
C HIS A 55 4.68 10.57 2.37
N GLU A 56 4.04 11.73 2.42
CA GLU A 56 3.15 12.19 1.35
C GLU A 56 3.85 12.24 -0.01
N ALA A 57 5.10 12.68 -0.05
CA ALA A 57 5.86 12.76 -1.30
C ALA A 57 6.02 11.39 -1.99
N LEU A 58 6.23 10.33 -1.20
CA LEU A 58 6.36 8.98 -1.75
C LEU A 58 5.02 8.43 -2.22
N VAL A 59 3.94 8.68 -1.48
CA VAL A 59 2.59 8.29 -1.90
C VAL A 59 2.18 9.03 -3.16
N ALA A 60 2.47 10.33 -3.25
CA ALA A 60 2.19 11.12 -4.44
C ALA A 60 2.92 10.55 -5.67
N GLN A 61 4.15 10.12 -5.51
CA GLN A 61 4.92 9.49 -6.58
C GLN A 61 4.33 8.14 -6.99
N LEU A 62 3.94 7.31 -6.02
CA LEU A 62 3.33 6.00 -6.28
C LEU A 62 2.00 6.12 -7.03
N LEU A 63 1.21 7.14 -6.70
CA LEU A 63 -0.12 7.34 -7.26
C LEU A 63 -0.13 8.24 -8.51
N SER A 64 1.03 8.67 -8.96
CA SER A 64 1.16 9.48 -10.18
C SER A 64 1.47 8.62 -11.40
N PRO A 65 0.94 8.96 -12.60
CA PRO A 65 1.33 8.26 -13.82
C PRO A 65 2.84 8.42 -14.09
N PRO A 66 3.52 7.41 -14.64
CA PRO A 66 3.01 6.09 -15.04
C PRO A 66 2.99 5.05 -13.92
N HIS A 67 3.47 5.37 -12.71
CA HIS A 67 3.67 4.42 -11.62
C HIS A 67 2.36 3.92 -10.98
N CYS A 68 1.27 4.68 -11.09
CA CYS A 68 0.03 4.34 -10.40
C CYS A 68 -0.54 2.97 -10.80
N ARG A 69 -0.31 2.49 -12.00
CA ARG A 69 -0.78 1.18 -12.45
C ARG A 69 -0.11 0.04 -11.70
N GLN A 70 1.12 0.23 -11.23
CA GLN A 70 1.85 -0.78 -10.48
C GLN A 70 1.19 -1.07 -9.13
N THR A 71 0.47 -0.10 -8.56
CA THR A 71 -0.25 -0.30 -7.30
C THR A 71 -1.40 -1.31 -7.44
N TYR A 72 -1.89 -1.55 -8.64
CA TYR A 72 -2.97 -2.50 -8.89
C TYR A 72 -2.56 -3.96 -8.62
N VAL A 73 -1.28 -4.24 -8.48
CA VAL A 73 -0.81 -5.58 -8.08
C VAL A 73 -1.37 -5.97 -6.71
N LEU A 74 -1.68 -4.99 -5.85
CA LEU A 74 -2.28 -5.25 -4.56
C LEU A 74 -3.64 -5.95 -4.66
N PHE A 75 -4.43 -5.65 -5.69
CA PHE A 75 -5.72 -6.32 -5.89
C PHE A 75 -5.55 -7.83 -6.08
N GLY A 76 -4.52 -8.25 -6.80
CA GLY A 76 -4.19 -9.66 -6.96
C GLY A 76 -3.77 -10.32 -5.65
N PHE A 77 -2.97 -9.64 -4.85
CA PHE A 77 -2.51 -10.16 -3.57
C PHE A 77 -3.65 -10.24 -2.54
N ILE A 78 -4.60 -9.32 -2.58
CA ILE A 78 -5.80 -9.35 -1.70
C ILE A 78 -6.62 -10.63 -1.95
N GLU A 79 -6.62 -11.13 -3.17
CA GLU A 79 -7.31 -12.38 -3.53
C GLU A 79 -6.42 -13.63 -3.33
N SER A 80 -5.26 -13.49 -2.71
CA SER A 80 -4.38 -14.61 -2.42
C SER A 80 -5.05 -15.66 -1.54
N PRO A 81 -4.79 -16.97 -1.78
CA PRO A 81 -5.27 -18.03 -0.90
C PRO A 81 -4.61 -18.01 0.48
N PHE A 82 -3.48 -17.32 0.61
CA PHE A 82 -2.78 -17.15 1.89
C PHE A 82 -3.40 -15.97 2.65
N PHE A 83 -4.07 -16.25 3.75
CA PHE A 83 -4.76 -15.24 4.54
C PHE A 83 -3.85 -14.09 4.97
N ASP A 84 -2.63 -14.40 5.39
CA ASP A 84 -1.67 -13.40 5.86
C ASP A 84 -1.27 -12.45 4.73
N VAL A 85 -1.03 -12.97 3.53
CA VAL A 85 -0.69 -12.18 2.35
C VAL A 85 -1.87 -11.28 1.97
N ALA A 86 -3.06 -11.83 1.95
CA ALA A 86 -4.27 -11.10 1.59
C ALA A 86 -4.56 -9.96 2.57
N SER A 87 -4.48 -10.23 3.87
CA SER A 87 -4.69 -9.22 4.92
C SER A 87 -3.65 -8.11 4.86
N ASP A 88 -2.39 -8.47 4.66
CA ASP A 88 -1.30 -7.51 4.56
C ASP A 88 -1.45 -6.60 3.33
N ALA A 89 -1.77 -7.19 2.19
CA ALA A 89 -2.00 -6.43 0.96
C ALA A 89 -3.19 -5.48 1.10
N PHE A 90 -4.25 -5.90 1.77
CA PHE A 90 -5.39 -5.03 2.03
C PHE A 90 -5.02 -3.86 2.94
N ALA A 91 -4.20 -4.11 3.96
CA ALA A 91 -3.69 -3.06 4.83
C ALA A 91 -2.87 -2.03 4.05
N SER A 92 -2.05 -2.46 3.11
CA SER A 92 -1.27 -1.56 2.25
C SER A 92 -2.17 -0.73 1.33
N LEU A 93 -3.20 -1.34 0.74
CA LEU A 93 -4.17 -0.61 -0.08
C LEU A 93 -4.90 0.45 0.74
N ARG A 94 -5.32 0.11 1.95
CA ARG A 94 -5.98 1.05 2.87
C ARG A 94 -5.09 2.25 3.17
N GLU A 95 -3.82 2.01 3.49
CA GLU A 95 -2.87 3.09 3.77
C GLU A 95 -2.71 4.03 2.57
N LEU A 96 -2.58 3.48 1.37
CA LEU A 96 -2.48 4.30 0.15
C LEU A 96 -3.69 5.21 -0.05
N LEU A 97 -4.88 4.72 0.27
CA LEU A 97 -6.13 5.44 0.00
C LEU A 97 -6.56 6.37 1.13
N THR A 98 -6.07 6.18 2.34
CA THR A 98 -6.58 6.90 3.51
C THR A 98 -5.57 7.80 4.19
N LYS A 99 -4.28 7.55 4.05
CA LYS A 99 -3.25 8.27 4.81
C LYS A 99 -3.12 9.74 4.36
N HIS A 100 -3.14 9.99 3.07
CA HIS A 100 -2.99 11.33 2.49
C HIS A 100 -4.19 11.61 1.57
N ARG A 101 -5.24 12.16 2.16
CA ARG A 101 -6.56 12.28 1.51
C ARG A 101 -6.53 13.06 0.20
N ALA A 102 -5.80 14.17 0.15
CA ALA A 102 -5.74 15.00 -1.06
C ALA A 102 -5.06 14.27 -2.22
N VAL A 103 -3.99 13.54 -1.93
CA VAL A 103 -3.26 12.74 -2.93
C VAL A 103 -4.16 11.60 -3.43
N ALA A 104 -4.80 10.88 -2.52
CA ALA A 104 -5.70 9.79 -2.86
C ALA A 104 -6.90 10.28 -3.68
N ALA A 105 -7.48 11.41 -3.33
CA ALA A 105 -8.61 11.99 -4.06
C ALA A 105 -8.23 12.32 -5.51
N ARG A 106 -7.08 12.93 -5.71
CA ARG A 106 -6.59 13.24 -7.07
C ARG A 106 -6.35 11.99 -7.90
N PHE A 107 -5.78 10.96 -7.26
CA PHE A 107 -5.57 9.66 -7.92
C PHE A 107 -6.90 9.01 -8.31
N LEU A 108 -7.85 8.95 -7.38
CA LEU A 108 -9.17 8.35 -7.63
C LEU A 108 -9.93 9.10 -8.72
N GLU A 109 -9.83 10.43 -8.77
CA GLU A 109 -10.43 11.23 -9.79
C GLU A 109 -9.81 10.98 -11.16
N ALA A 110 -8.48 10.95 -11.24
CA ALA A 110 -7.75 10.76 -12.49
C ALA A 110 -7.86 9.33 -13.05
N GLN A 111 -7.96 8.34 -12.17
CA GLN A 111 -7.96 6.91 -12.53
C GLN A 111 -9.29 6.22 -12.20
N TYR A 112 -10.37 6.97 -12.16
CA TYR A 112 -11.67 6.51 -11.68
C TYR A 112 -12.11 5.18 -12.30
N ASP A 113 -12.15 5.13 -13.63
CA ASP A 113 -12.67 3.95 -14.34
C ASP A 113 -11.80 2.72 -14.09
N ASP A 114 -10.48 2.85 -14.22
CA ASP A 114 -9.54 1.73 -14.06
C ASP A 114 -9.52 1.25 -12.61
N PHE A 115 -9.46 2.17 -11.66
CA PHE A 115 -9.42 1.82 -10.25
C PHE A 115 -10.70 1.12 -9.80
N PHE A 116 -11.86 1.68 -10.12
CA PHE A 116 -13.12 1.11 -9.68
C PHE A 116 -13.49 -0.16 -10.42
N ALA A 117 -12.99 -0.39 -11.63
CA ALA A 117 -13.09 -1.69 -12.29
C ALA A 117 -12.41 -2.78 -11.45
N GLN A 118 -11.20 -2.51 -10.93
CA GLN A 118 -10.50 -3.44 -10.05
C GLN A 118 -11.17 -3.56 -8.69
N TYR A 119 -11.55 -2.44 -8.10
CA TYR A 119 -12.18 -2.42 -6.77
C TYR A 119 -13.52 -3.16 -6.77
N HIS A 120 -14.25 -3.07 -7.86
CA HIS A 120 -15.53 -3.77 -8.03
C HIS A 120 -15.38 -5.29 -7.91
N LEU A 121 -14.25 -5.83 -8.39
CA LEU A 121 -13.94 -7.26 -8.24
C LEU A 121 -13.80 -7.64 -6.77
N LEU A 122 -13.24 -6.78 -5.93
CA LEU A 122 -13.15 -7.03 -4.49
C LEU A 122 -14.54 -7.06 -3.84
N LEU A 123 -15.43 -6.18 -4.25
CA LEU A 123 -16.81 -6.14 -3.74
C LEU A 123 -17.60 -7.38 -4.13
N ARG A 124 -17.22 -8.05 -5.19
CA ARG A 124 -17.82 -9.29 -5.67
C ARG A 124 -17.04 -10.54 -5.25
N SER A 125 -16.00 -10.39 -4.44
CA SER A 125 -15.17 -11.51 -4.02
C SER A 125 -16.00 -12.61 -3.35
N GLU A 126 -15.68 -13.85 -3.67
CA GLU A 126 -16.25 -15.01 -2.98
C GLU A 126 -15.72 -15.13 -1.55
N ASN A 127 -14.57 -14.52 -1.27
CA ASN A 127 -14.02 -14.46 0.09
C ASN A 127 -14.81 -13.43 0.91
N TYR A 128 -15.54 -13.92 1.89
CA TYR A 128 -16.39 -13.09 2.75
C TYR A 128 -15.61 -11.98 3.47
N VAL A 129 -14.41 -12.30 3.96
CA VAL A 129 -13.55 -11.32 4.66
C VAL A 129 -13.15 -10.19 3.72
N THR A 130 -12.69 -10.52 2.52
CA THR A 130 -12.33 -9.53 1.49
C THR A 130 -13.52 -8.64 1.14
N LYS A 131 -14.66 -9.23 0.89
CA LYS A 131 -15.90 -8.51 0.58
C LYS A 131 -16.29 -7.56 1.69
N ARG A 132 -16.28 -8.03 2.93
CA ARG A 132 -16.63 -7.24 4.11
C ARG A 132 -15.67 -6.06 4.31
N GLN A 133 -14.36 -6.30 4.22
CA GLN A 133 -13.36 -5.25 4.38
C GLN A 133 -13.46 -4.20 3.26
N SER A 134 -13.72 -4.64 2.05
CA SER A 134 -13.88 -3.75 0.90
C SER A 134 -15.11 -2.84 1.06
N LEU A 135 -16.21 -3.37 1.56
CA LEU A 135 -17.39 -2.57 1.88
C LEU A 135 -17.12 -1.56 2.99
N LYS A 136 -16.39 -1.96 4.02
CA LYS A 136 -16.00 -1.04 5.10
C LYS A 136 -15.14 0.11 4.63
N LEU A 137 -14.22 -0.15 3.72
CA LEU A 137 -13.34 0.89 3.19
C LEU A 137 -14.11 1.93 2.37
N CYS A 138 -15.19 1.51 1.70
CA CYS A 138 -16.07 2.41 0.95
C CYS A 138 -17.00 3.23 1.86
N SER A 139 -17.17 2.83 3.11
CA SER A 139 -18.07 3.52 4.03
C SER A 139 -17.40 4.76 4.61
N PRO A 140 -18.16 5.86 4.80
CA PRO A 140 -17.64 7.06 5.44
C PRO A 140 -17.26 6.82 6.91
#